data_9a66d8d078ff405cf9880c1470ea3fc5
#
_entry.id   9a66d8d078ff405cf9880c1470ea3fc5
#
_cell.length_a   1.000
_cell.length_b   1.000
_cell.length_c   1.000
_cell.angle_alpha   90.00
_cell.angle_beta   90.00
_cell.angle_gamma   90.00
#
_symmetry.space_group_name_H-M   'P 1'
#
loop_
_entity.id
_entity.type
_entity.pdbx_description
1 polymer ?
#
loop_
_entity_poly.entity_id
_entity_poly.type
_entity_poly.pdbx_seq_one_letter_code
_entity_poly.pdbx_strand_id
1 'polypeptide(L)'
;GIEFNLHVYEADHPDLELLLSFRDYLRAHPAARDEYAVLKQQLLELDTSFEKNNSIYTGYTLGKNDFICKILEKAGFKRLRFMKCTHHAEWEAAKNFRQKYFFKAPIVDPYTWTFNHEQHVHFILYIGTKIIGYAHIQLWGEARAAIRMIVIDEAHRLHGFGAEFLHLMEKWLKEQGYNSVHTESSPEALSFYQKQGYVAMLFNDPDGYTGDSSDIPLGKIF
;
A
#
# COMPACT_ATOMS: atom_id res chain seq x y z
N GLY A 1 -29.56 16.01 19.89
CA GLY A 1 -28.32 15.51 20.52
C GLY A 1 -27.14 15.93 19.68
N ILE A 2 -25.95 16.00 20.27
CA ILE A 2 -24.72 16.23 19.51
C ILE A 2 -24.18 14.86 19.12
N GLU A 3 -24.00 14.61 17.82
CA GLU A 3 -23.40 13.39 17.31
C GLU A 3 -21.88 13.52 17.26
N PHE A 4 -21.18 12.49 17.69
CA PHE A 4 -19.72 12.41 17.65
C PHE A 4 -19.29 11.19 16.85
N ASN A 5 -18.31 11.35 15.97
CA ASN A 5 -17.62 10.25 15.34
C ASN A 5 -16.42 9.84 16.21
N LEU A 6 -16.45 8.63 16.73
CA LEU A 6 -15.35 8.04 17.50
C LEU A 6 -14.53 7.12 16.59
N HIS A 7 -13.26 7.41 16.44
CA HIS A 7 -12.30 6.55 15.76
C HIS A 7 -11.45 5.81 16.81
N VAL A 8 -11.45 4.49 16.75
CA VAL A 8 -10.67 3.62 17.65
C VAL A 8 -9.61 2.90 16.82
N TYR A 9 -8.37 2.98 17.26
CA TYR A 9 -7.21 2.36 16.62
C TYR A 9 -6.41 1.57 17.64
N GLU A 10 -5.72 0.54 17.19
CA GLU A 10 -4.65 -0.09 17.96
C GLU A 10 -3.53 0.93 18.24
N ALA A 11 -2.81 0.76 19.35
CA ALA A 11 -1.84 1.75 19.83
C ALA A 11 -0.77 2.14 18.79
N ASP A 12 -0.35 1.21 17.97
CA ASP A 12 0.70 1.41 16.96
C ASP A 12 0.15 1.52 15.53
N HIS A 13 -1.16 1.73 15.38
CA HIS A 13 -1.77 1.84 14.05
C HIS A 13 -1.12 2.99 13.26
N PRO A 14 -0.69 2.75 12.00
CA PRO A 14 0.07 3.74 11.22
C PRO A 14 -0.69 5.04 10.95
N ASP A 15 -2.01 5.01 10.94
CA ASP A 15 -2.83 6.21 10.72
C ASP A 15 -3.06 7.05 11.98
N LEU A 16 -2.71 6.55 13.17
CA LEU A 16 -2.89 7.31 14.40
C LEU A 16 -2.07 8.62 14.38
N GLU A 17 -0.79 8.53 14.03
CA GLU A 17 0.09 9.69 13.91
C GLU A 17 -0.38 10.67 12.82
N LEU A 18 -0.88 10.15 11.68
CA LEU A 18 -1.45 10.95 10.60
C LEU A 18 -2.62 11.79 11.12
N LEU A 19 -3.57 11.17 11.82
CA LEU A 19 -4.74 11.84 12.36
C LEU A 19 -4.37 12.87 13.43
N LEU A 20 -3.42 12.53 14.30
CA LEU A 20 -2.94 13.45 15.34
C LEU A 20 -2.20 14.65 14.72
N SER A 21 -1.34 14.43 13.74
CA SER A 21 -0.61 15.49 13.02
C SER A 21 -1.57 16.45 12.31
N PHE A 22 -2.58 15.92 11.64
CA PHE A 22 -3.62 16.73 10.99
C PHE A 22 -4.40 17.57 12.00
N ARG A 23 -4.87 16.95 13.08
CA ARG A 23 -5.59 17.62 14.17
C ARG A 23 -4.78 18.75 14.78
N ASP A 24 -3.54 18.47 15.13
CA ASP A 24 -2.69 19.40 15.87
C ASP A 24 -2.26 20.57 14.97
N TYR A 25 -2.03 20.32 13.68
CA TYR A 25 -1.82 21.40 12.72
C TYR A 25 -3.02 22.35 12.65
N LEU A 26 -4.24 21.82 12.52
CA LEU A 26 -5.45 22.66 12.47
C LEU A 26 -5.70 23.43 13.77
N ARG A 27 -5.32 22.85 14.93
CA ARG A 27 -5.40 23.56 16.23
C ARG A 27 -4.44 24.74 16.30
N ALA A 28 -3.25 24.59 15.74
CA ALA A 28 -2.22 25.62 15.74
C ALA A 28 -2.44 26.70 14.64
N HIS A 29 -3.24 26.41 13.61
CA HIS A 29 -3.42 27.28 12.44
C HIS A 29 -4.90 27.58 12.19
N PRO A 30 -5.48 28.62 12.84
CA PRO A 30 -6.90 28.95 12.73
C PRO A 30 -7.39 29.14 11.29
N ALA A 31 -6.60 29.80 10.42
CA ALA A 31 -6.97 30.00 9.03
C ALA A 31 -7.16 28.66 8.27
N ALA A 32 -6.28 27.68 8.47
CA ALA A 32 -6.41 26.35 7.87
C ALA A 32 -7.62 25.58 8.45
N ARG A 33 -7.90 25.74 9.73
CA ARG A 33 -9.09 25.16 10.35
C ARG A 33 -10.37 25.73 9.74
N ASP A 34 -10.41 27.04 9.52
CA ASP A 34 -11.58 27.72 8.97
C ASP A 34 -11.76 27.37 7.47
N GLU A 35 -10.66 27.26 6.68
CA GLU A 35 -10.66 26.73 5.31
C GLU A 35 -11.24 25.30 5.29
N TYR A 36 -10.85 24.44 6.25
CA TYR A 36 -11.39 23.07 6.35
C TYR A 36 -12.89 23.05 6.71
N ALA A 37 -13.34 23.97 7.54
CA ALA A 37 -14.76 24.10 7.89
C ALA A 37 -15.60 24.48 6.66
N VAL A 38 -15.15 25.44 5.88
CA VAL A 38 -15.79 25.85 4.60
C VAL A 38 -15.82 24.71 3.61
N LEU A 39 -14.70 24.02 3.40
CA LEU A 39 -14.64 22.85 2.51
C LEU A 39 -15.67 21.77 2.90
N LYS A 40 -15.77 21.45 4.19
CA LYS A 40 -16.74 20.46 4.68
C LYS A 40 -18.18 20.88 4.38
N GLN A 41 -18.50 22.16 4.55
CA GLN A 41 -19.83 22.70 4.27
C GLN A 41 -20.16 22.62 2.77
N GLN A 42 -19.23 23.02 1.92
CA GLN A 42 -19.37 22.91 0.45
C GLN A 42 -19.60 21.46 0.00
N LEU A 43 -18.83 20.51 0.57
CA LEU A 43 -18.98 19.10 0.24
C LEU A 43 -20.33 18.51 0.70
N LEU A 44 -20.87 18.98 1.84
CA LEU A 44 -22.19 18.57 2.31
C LEU A 44 -23.33 19.13 1.43
N GLU A 45 -23.17 20.34 0.86
CA GLU A 45 -24.11 20.93 -0.06
C GLU A 45 -24.11 20.25 -1.43
N LEU A 46 -22.95 19.76 -1.87
CA LEU A 46 -22.80 19.05 -3.15
C LEU A 46 -23.23 17.60 -3.09
N ASP A 47 -23.10 16.96 -1.95
CA ASP A 47 -23.41 15.53 -1.75
C ASP A 47 -24.89 15.37 -1.37
N THR A 48 -25.78 15.53 -2.35
CA THR A 48 -27.21 15.23 -2.20
C THR A 48 -27.48 13.72 -2.12
N SER A 49 -26.49 12.88 -2.36
CA SER A 49 -26.60 11.42 -2.36
C SER A 49 -26.15 10.81 -1.03
N PHE A 50 -26.79 11.18 0.09
CA PHE A 50 -26.87 10.32 1.27
C PHE A 50 -27.69 9.04 0.98
N GLU A 51 -27.95 8.76 -0.28
CA GLU A 51 -28.56 7.51 -0.70
C GLU A 51 -27.57 6.38 -0.51
N LYS A 52 -27.95 5.51 0.37
CA LYS A 52 -27.44 4.21 0.82
C LYS A 52 -26.93 3.30 -0.31
N ASN A 53 -25.89 3.70 -1.01
CA ASN A 53 -25.06 2.75 -1.73
C ASN A 53 -23.99 2.28 -0.77
N ASN A 54 -23.82 0.97 -0.63
CA ASN A 54 -22.93 0.22 0.27
C ASN A 54 -21.43 0.62 0.25
N SER A 55 -21.09 1.80 -0.21
CA SER A 55 -19.75 2.36 -0.15
C SER A 55 -19.62 3.22 1.10
N ILE A 56 -18.71 2.84 1.98
CA ILE A 56 -18.34 3.56 3.20
C ILE A 56 -17.74 4.95 2.87
N TYR A 57 -17.40 5.20 1.61
CA TYR A 57 -16.73 6.42 1.15
C TYR A 57 -17.66 7.21 0.22
N THR A 58 -18.32 8.19 0.82
CA THR A 58 -19.13 9.18 0.09
C THR A 58 -18.23 10.21 -0.61
N GLY A 59 -18.78 10.96 -1.56
CA GLY A 59 -18.12 12.11 -2.17
C GLY A 59 -17.62 13.12 -1.13
N TYR A 60 -18.34 13.27 -0.04
CA TYR A 60 -17.94 14.05 1.13
C TYR A 60 -16.61 13.56 1.74
N THR A 61 -16.43 12.26 1.89
CA THR A 61 -15.18 11.68 2.46
C THR A 61 -14.01 11.85 1.50
N LEU A 62 -14.21 11.52 0.22
CA LEU A 62 -13.17 11.61 -0.82
C LEU A 62 -12.78 13.05 -1.13
N GLY A 63 -13.74 13.98 -1.14
CA GLY A 63 -13.50 15.39 -1.44
C GLY A 63 -12.62 16.12 -0.42
N LYS A 64 -12.40 15.56 0.76
CA LYS A 64 -11.47 16.10 1.78
C LYS A 64 -10.02 15.69 1.55
N ASN A 65 -9.76 14.67 0.73
CA ASN A 65 -8.46 14.03 0.66
C ASN A 65 -7.33 15.00 0.30
N ASP A 66 -7.52 15.79 -0.74
CA ASP A 66 -6.49 16.73 -1.22
C ASP A 66 -6.13 17.78 -0.17
N PHE A 67 -7.14 18.28 0.54
CA PHE A 67 -6.92 19.21 1.64
C PHE A 67 -6.14 18.54 2.78
N ILE A 68 -6.52 17.33 3.17
CA ILE A 68 -5.83 16.57 4.24
C ILE A 68 -4.37 16.34 3.85
N CYS A 69 -4.10 15.91 2.62
CA CYS A 69 -2.74 15.69 2.11
C CYS A 69 -1.90 16.98 2.17
N LYS A 70 -2.46 18.11 1.71
CA LYS A 70 -1.81 19.44 1.75
C LYS A 70 -1.47 19.87 3.20
N ILE A 71 -2.36 19.62 4.14
CA ILE A 71 -2.12 19.95 5.56
C ILE A 71 -1.05 19.06 6.17
N LEU A 72 -1.08 17.76 5.89
CA LEU A 72 -0.07 16.82 6.39
C LEU A 72 1.32 17.11 5.84
N GLU A 73 1.42 17.52 4.56
CA GLU A 73 2.68 18.00 3.99
C GLU A 73 3.21 19.25 4.73
N LYS A 74 2.33 20.23 4.99
CA LYS A 74 2.69 21.43 5.76
C LYS A 74 3.06 21.11 7.22
N ALA A 75 2.43 20.09 7.82
CA ALA A 75 2.77 19.58 9.14
C ALA A 75 4.10 18.81 9.18
N GLY A 76 4.73 18.57 8.02
CA GLY A 76 5.96 17.81 7.92
C GLY A 76 5.80 16.31 8.15
N PHE A 77 4.59 15.78 7.99
CA PHE A 77 4.32 14.35 8.15
C PHE A 77 5.05 13.53 7.09
N LYS A 78 6.01 12.69 7.52
CA LYS A 78 6.88 11.88 6.65
C LYS A 78 7.00 10.43 7.09
N ARG A 79 6.08 9.93 7.93
CA ARG A 79 6.13 8.55 8.39
C ARG A 79 6.03 7.58 7.21
N LEU A 80 6.86 6.54 7.24
CA LEU A 80 6.73 5.40 6.35
C LEU A 80 5.54 4.55 6.84
N ARG A 81 4.61 4.20 5.93
CA ARG A 81 3.44 3.38 6.26
C ARG A 81 3.29 2.25 5.26
N PHE A 82 3.21 1.05 5.78
CA PHE A 82 2.94 -0.17 5.04
C PHE A 82 1.47 -0.51 5.18
N MET A 83 0.72 -0.51 4.08
CA MET A 83 -0.72 -0.65 4.10
C MET A 83 -1.19 -1.70 3.09
N LYS A 84 -2.11 -2.57 3.51
CA LYS A 84 -2.87 -3.41 2.57
C LYS A 84 -3.80 -2.52 1.76
N CYS A 85 -3.90 -2.77 0.45
CA CYS A 85 -4.83 -2.02 -0.40
C CYS A 85 -6.27 -2.26 0.04
N THR A 86 -6.96 -1.21 0.43
CA THR A 86 -8.37 -1.21 0.85
C THR A 86 -9.15 -0.07 0.23
N HIS A 87 -8.50 1.05 -0.09
CA HIS A 87 -9.12 2.25 -0.62
C HIS A 87 -8.97 2.38 -2.13
N HIS A 88 -9.90 3.07 -2.77
CA HIS A 88 -9.89 3.29 -4.22
C HIS A 88 -8.55 3.85 -4.72
N ALA A 89 -8.00 4.87 -4.04
CA ALA A 89 -6.73 5.48 -4.43
C ALA A 89 -5.54 4.50 -4.38
N GLU A 90 -5.55 3.57 -3.42
CA GLU A 90 -4.53 2.52 -3.30
C GLU A 90 -4.65 1.48 -4.41
N TRP A 91 -5.87 1.09 -4.77
CA TRP A 91 -6.12 0.18 -5.89
C TRP A 91 -5.74 0.80 -7.23
N GLU A 92 -6.04 2.08 -7.45
CA GLU A 92 -5.61 2.80 -8.65
C GLU A 92 -4.07 2.93 -8.70
N ALA A 93 -3.43 3.21 -7.57
CA ALA A 93 -1.97 3.22 -7.49
C ALA A 93 -1.39 1.84 -7.79
N ALA A 94 -1.95 0.77 -7.24
CA ALA A 94 -1.51 -0.61 -7.51
C ALA A 94 -1.57 -0.94 -9.00
N LYS A 95 -2.68 -0.62 -9.69
CA LYS A 95 -2.84 -0.80 -11.14
C LYS A 95 -1.79 0.00 -11.92
N ASN A 96 -1.57 1.27 -11.54
CA ASN A 96 -0.60 2.14 -12.20
C ASN A 96 0.84 1.64 -12.02
N PHE A 97 1.21 1.16 -10.81
CA PHE A 97 2.53 0.57 -10.56
C PHE A 97 2.74 -0.70 -11.39
N ARG A 98 1.75 -1.59 -11.44
CA ARG A 98 1.81 -2.81 -12.24
C ARG A 98 1.99 -2.48 -13.72
N GLN A 99 1.14 -1.62 -14.27
CA GLN A 99 1.22 -1.22 -15.67
C GLN A 99 2.55 -0.55 -16.01
N LYS A 100 3.03 0.36 -15.15
CA LYS A 100 4.27 1.12 -15.40
C LYS A 100 5.52 0.24 -15.34
N TYR A 101 5.61 -0.67 -14.37
CA TYR A 101 6.86 -1.35 -14.04
C TYR A 101 6.94 -2.80 -14.52
N PHE A 102 5.80 -3.47 -14.68
CA PHE A 102 5.77 -4.89 -15.04
C PHE A 102 5.13 -5.16 -16.40
N PHE A 103 4.16 -4.35 -16.81
CA PHE A 103 3.41 -4.54 -18.06
C PHE A 103 3.52 -3.31 -18.96
N LYS A 104 4.73 -3.02 -19.45
CA LYS A 104 4.97 -1.87 -20.34
C LYS A 104 4.14 -1.99 -21.62
N ALA A 105 3.62 -0.85 -22.09
CA ALA A 105 2.86 -0.78 -23.33
C ALA A 105 3.62 -1.47 -24.50
N PRO A 106 2.96 -2.22 -25.37
CA PRO A 106 1.50 -2.35 -25.52
C PRO A 106 0.85 -3.45 -24.63
N ILE A 107 1.60 -4.09 -23.72
CA ILE A 107 1.09 -5.19 -22.90
C ILE A 107 0.15 -4.61 -21.84
N VAL A 108 -1.08 -5.10 -21.81
CA VAL A 108 -2.04 -4.83 -20.73
C VAL A 108 -1.88 -5.88 -19.65
N ASP A 109 -1.96 -5.49 -18.38
CA ASP A 109 -1.86 -6.42 -17.25
C ASP A 109 -2.89 -7.55 -17.35
N PRO A 110 -2.47 -8.80 -17.61
CA PRO A 110 -3.37 -9.94 -17.75
C PRO A 110 -3.81 -10.54 -16.42
N TYR A 111 -3.22 -10.06 -15.30
CA TYR A 111 -3.45 -10.61 -13.96
C TYR A 111 -4.30 -9.70 -13.08
N THR A 112 -5.12 -8.83 -13.68
CA THR A 112 -6.02 -7.94 -12.92
C THR A 112 -7.03 -8.69 -12.05
N TRP A 113 -7.34 -9.94 -12.38
CA TRP A 113 -8.18 -10.84 -11.59
C TRP A 113 -7.64 -11.07 -10.18
N THR A 114 -6.32 -10.96 -9.97
CA THR A 114 -5.68 -11.12 -8.65
C THR A 114 -6.13 -10.06 -7.64
N PHE A 115 -6.62 -8.90 -8.10
CA PHE A 115 -7.11 -7.85 -7.22
C PHE A 115 -8.36 -8.26 -6.41
N ASN A 116 -9.11 -9.26 -6.88
CA ASN A 116 -10.34 -9.75 -6.26
C ASN A 116 -10.22 -11.20 -5.75
N HIS A 117 -8.99 -11.72 -5.62
CA HIS A 117 -8.76 -13.11 -5.23
C HIS A 117 -8.20 -13.20 -3.81
N GLU A 118 -8.79 -14.04 -2.97
CA GLU A 118 -8.49 -14.12 -1.53
C GLU A 118 -7.04 -14.52 -1.20
N GLN A 119 -6.41 -15.32 -2.07
CA GLN A 119 -5.01 -15.72 -1.89
C GLN A 119 -4.01 -14.66 -2.36
N HIS A 120 -4.46 -13.54 -2.93
CA HIS A 120 -3.61 -12.49 -3.44
C HIS A 120 -3.76 -11.23 -2.60
N VAL A 121 -2.66 -10.79 -2.00
CA VAL A 121 -2.63 -9.62 -1.14
C VAL A 121 -1.77 -8.54 -1.76
N HIS A 122 -2.31 -7.34 -1.84
CA HIS A 122 -1.67 -6.19 -2.46
C HIS A 122 -1.36 -5.14 -1.41
N PHE A 123 -0.14 -4.66 -1.42
CA PHE A 123 0.38 -3.68 -0.45
C PHE A 123 0.90 -2.43 -1.13
N ILE A 124 0.73 -1.33 -0.44
CA ILE A 124 1.24 0.00 -0.80
C ILE A 124 2.21 0.46 0.29
N LEU A 125 3.30 1.06 -0.14
CA LEU A 125 4.23 1.76 0.73
C LEU A 125 4.05 3.26 0.56
N TYR A 126 3.73 3.94 1.67
CA TYR A 126 3.65 5.40 1.73
C TYR A 126 4.91 5.99 2.38
N ILE A 127 5.29 7.18 1.93
CA ILE A 127 6.08 8.12 2.72
C ILE A 127 5.26 9.41 2.91
N GLY A 128 4.87 9.69 4.15
CA GLY A 128 3.88 10.74 4.41
C GLY A 128 2.57 10.44 3.69
N THR A 129 2.19 11.32 2.76
CA THR A 129 0.96 11.19 1.95
C THR A 129 1.19 10.56 0.57
N LYS A 130 2.44 10.33 0.17
CA LYS A 130 2.80 9.86 -1.17
C LYS A 130 2.96 8.35 -1.21
N ILE A 131 2.33 7.71 -2.17
CA ILE A 131 2.56 6.29 -2.47
C ILE A 131 3.86 6.18 -3.26
N ILE A 132 4.83 5.43 -2.71
CA ILE A 132 6.17 5.28 -3.29
C ILE A 132 6.51 3.84 -3.67
N GLY A 133 5.68 2.88 -3.33
CA GLY A 133 5.93 1.47 -3.63
C GLY A 133 4.67 0.64 -3.68
N TYR A 134 4.77 -0.47 -4.38
CA TYR A 134 3.72 -1.48 -4.52
C TYR A 134 4.32 -2.87 -4.39
N ALA A 135 3.57 -3.78 -3.74
CA ALA A 135 3.91 -5.20 -3.71
C ALA A 135 2.66 -6.07 -3.84
N HIS A 136 2.85 -7.24 -4.44
CA HIS A 136 1.86 -8.28 -4.59
C HIS A 136 2.42 -9.59 -4.03
N ILE A 137 1.73 -10.15 -3.05
CA ILE A 137 2.02 -11.44 -2.43
C ILE A 137 0.91 -12.42 -2.79
N GLN A 138 1.29 -13.64 -3.12
CA GLN A 138 0.38 -14.77 -3.18
C GLN A 138 0.60 -15.65 -1.97
N LEU A 139 -0.48 -16.01 -1.31
CA LEU A 139 -0.49 -16.89 -0.14
C LEU A 139 -0.64 -18.33 -0.62
N TRP A 140 0.33 -19.18 -0.29
CA TRP A 140 0.33 -20.59 -0.66
C TRP A 140 -0.04 -21.47 0.52
N GLY A 141 -0.41 -22.68 0.26
CA GLY A 141 -0.55 -23.72 1.27
C GLY A 141 0.76 -24.00 2.02
N GLU A 142 0.68 -24.80 3.11
CA GLU A 142 1.82 -25.24 3.90
C GLU A 142 2.61 -24.07 4.52
N ALA A 143 1.91 -22.98 4.88
CA ALA A 143 2.51 -21.78 5.46
C ALA A 143 3.62 -21.15 4.59
N ARG A 144 3.51 -21.25 3.27
CA ARG A 144 4.39 -20.64 2.29
C ARG A 144 3.72 -19.46 1.59
N ALA A 145 4.51 -18.50 1.15
CA ALA A 145 4.02 -17.38 0.34
C ALA A 145 4.98 -17.08 -0.82
N ALA A 146 4.48 -16.38 -1.84
CA ALA A 146 5.31 -15.90 -2.94
C ALA A 146 5.20 -14.38 -3.09
N ILE A 147 6.34 -13.71 -3.26
CA ILE A 147 6.38 -12.34 -3.75
C ILE A 147 6.30 -12.40 -5.26
N ARG A 148 5.16 -11.98 -5.81
CA ARG A 148 4.92 -11.91 -7.25
C ARG A 148 5.48 -10.63 -7.86
N MET A 149 5.35 -9.53 -7.12
CA MET A 149 5.82 -8.22 -7.55
C MET A 149 6.25 -7.41 -6.33
N ILE A 150 7.34 -6.68 -6.45
CA ILE A 150 7.74 -5.62 -5.52
C ILE A 150 8.45 -4.52 -6.30
N VAL A 151 8.09 -3.29 -6.06
CA VAL A 151 8.68 -2.15 -6.74
C VAL A 151 8.62 -0.89 -5.88
N ILE A 152 9.66 -0.09 -6.00
CA ILE A 152 9.70 1.30 -5.51
C ILE A 152 9.73 2.23 -6.72
N ASP A 153 8.96 3.31 -6.66
CA ASP A 153 8.96 4.36 -7.69
C ASP A 153 10.38 4.89 -7.92
N GLU A 154 10.73 5.14 -9.17
CA GLU A 154 12.08 5.51 -9.59
C GLU A 154 12.67 6.69 -8.80
N ALA A 155 11.82 7.71 -8.51
CA ALA A 155 12.24 8.89 -7.77
C ALA A 155 12.61 8.60 -6.31
N HIS A 156 12.27 7.43 -5.79
CA HIS A 156 12.48 7.03 -4.39
C HIS A 156 13.42 5.83 -4.25
N ARG A 157 14.03 5.35 -5.34
CA ARG A 157 15.02 4.26 -5.31
C ARG A 157 16.33 4.70 -4.66
N LEU A 158 17.13 3.72 -4.25
CA LEU A 158 18.47 3.92 -3.64
C LEU A 158 18.46 4.62 -2.28
N HIS A 159 17.30 4.76 -1.64
CA HIS A 159 17.13 5.32 -0.30
C HIS A 159 16.81 4.26 0.79
N GLY A 160 16.98 2.98 0.46
CA GLY A 160 16.69 1.89 1.40
C GLY A 160 15.23 1.44 1.46
N PHE A 161 14.30 2.16 0.82
CA PHE A 161 12.86 1.86 0.90
C PHE A 161 12.49 0.47 0.37
N GLY A 162 13.22 -0.08 -0.61
CA GLY A 162 12.98 -1.43 -1.09
C GLY A 162 13.26 -2.50 -0.02
N ALA A 163 14.36 -2.34 0.71
CA ALA A 163 14.73 -3.25 1.80
C ALA A 163 13.73 -3.15 2.96
N GLU A 164 13.34 -1.94 3.33
CA GLU A 164 12.36 -1.71 4.38
C GLU A 164 10.98 -2.28 4.00
N PHE A 165 10.55 -2.07 2.74
CA PHE A 165 9.29 -2.62 2.25
C PHE A 165 9.28 -4.15 2.30
N LEU A 166 10.37 -4.80 1.86
CA LEU A 166 10.53 -6.24 1.93
C LEU A 166 10.49 -6.73 3.38
N HIS A 167 11.19 -6.04 4.29
CA HIS A 167 11.19 -6.39 5.71
C HIS A 167 9.79 -6.28 6.35
N LEU A 168 9.03 -5.24 6.04
CA LEU A 168 7.66 -5.07 6.53
C LEU A 168 6.73 -6.16 6.02
N MET A 169 6.88 -6.58 4.75
CA MET A 169 6.14 -7.72 4.19
C MET A 169 6.50 -9.03 4.89
N GLU A 170 7.80 -9.30 5.12
CA GLU A 170 8.25 -10.50 5.84
C GLU A 170 7.71 -10.53 7.28
N LYS A 171 7.73 -9.38 7.96
CA LYS A 171 7.16 -9.25 9.29
C LYS A 171 5.67 -9.58 9.27
N TRP A 172 4.92 -8.99 8.34
CA TRP A 172 3.50 -9.27 8.18
C TRP A 172 3.23 -10.76 7.91
N LEU A 173 3.99 -11.39 7.00
CA LEU A 173 3.86 -12.83 6.72
C LEU A 173 4.08 -13.68 7.97
N LYS A 174 5.10 -13.39 8.78
CA LYS A 174 5.36 -14.08 10.05
C LYS A 174 4.18 -13.93 11.02
N GLU A 175 3.63 -12.73 11.14
CA GLU A 175 2.48 -12.45 12.00
C GLU A 175 1.21 -13.20 11.53
N GLN A 176 1.10 -13.49 10.21
CA GLN A 176 0.04 -14.34 9.66
C GLN A 176 0.34 -15.85 9.76
N GLY A 177 1.47 -16.24 10.33
CA GLY A 177 1.85 -17.66 10.54
C GLY A 177 2.53 -18.31 9.34
N TYR A 178 3.04 -17.54 8.37
CA TYR A 178 3.83 -18.07 7.26
C TYR A 178 5.27 -18.34 7.69
N ASN A 179 5.85 -19.45 7.21
CA ASN A 179 7.18 -19.91 7.59
C ASN A 179 8.26 -19.62 6.54
N SER A 180 7.85 -19.36 5.31
CA SER A 180 8.78 -19.03 4.22
C SER A 180 8.14 -18.14 3.17
N VAL A 181 9.02 -17.42 2.47
CA VAL A 181 8.65 -16.62 1.32
C VAL A 181 9.55 -16.95 0.14
N HIS A 182 8.95 -17.05 -1.04
CA HIS A 182 9.59 -17.41 -2.29
C HIS A 182 9.43 -16.27 -3.32
N THR A 183 10.34 -16.20 -4.28
CA THR A 183 10.24 -15.27 -5.41
C THR A 183 11.02 -15.79 -6.60
N GLU A 184 10.64 -15.42 -7.80
CA GLU A 184 11.45 -15.50 -9.01
C GLU A 184 12.03 -14.12 -9.28
N SER A 185 13.34 -13.99 -9.15
CA SER A 185 14.04 -12.72 -9.24
C SER A 185 14.63 -12.54 -10.62
N SER A 186 14.42 -11.39 -11.24
CA SER A 186 15.24 -11.03 -12.41
C SER A 186 16.73 -10.98 -12.04
N PRO A 187 17.64 -11.23 -12.98
CA PRO A 187 19.09 -11.16 -12.73
C PRO A 187 19.54 -9.83 -12.11
N GLU A 188 18.93 -8.71 -12.49
CA GLU A 188 19.25 -7.38 -11.97
C GLU A 188 18.87 -7.21 -10.49
N ALA A 189 17.81 -7.91 -10.03
CA ALA A 189 17.34 -7.84 -8.65
C ALA A 189 17.99 -8.88 -7.73
N LEU A 190 18.77 -9.83 -8.27
CA LEU A 190 19.40 -10.91 -7.51
C LEU A 190 20.19 -10.39 -6.31
N SER A 191 21.07 -9.40 -6.54
CA SER A 191 21.92 -8.83 -5.48
C SER A 191 21.11 -8.14 -4.38
N PHE A 192 19.97 -7.58 -4.72
CA PHE A 192 19.04 -6.98 -3.75
C PHE A 192 18.51 -8.05 -2.79
N TYR A 193 17.97 -9.15 -3.32
CA TYR A 193 17.40 -10.22 -2.50
C TYR A 193 18.48 -10.93 -1.66
N GLN A 194 19.66 -11.21 -2.23
CA GLN A 194 20.77 -11.82 -1.50
C GLN A 194 21.21 -11.00 -0.28
N LYS A 195 21.27 -9.68 -0.41
CA LYS A 195 21.55 -8.77 0.71
C LYS A 195 20.48 -8.80 1.81
N GLN A 196 19.28 -9.22 1.49
CA GLN A 196 18.19 -9.39 2.45
C GLN A 196 18.09 -10.84 3.01
N GLY A 197 19.07 -11.69 2.70
CA GLY A 197 19.16 -13.06 3.22
C GLY A 197 18.37 -14.09 2.42
N TYR A 198 17.98 -13.78 1.19
CA TYR A 198 17.40 -14.78 0.29
C TYR A 198 18.50 -15.66 -0.29
N VAL A 199 18.20 -16.94 -0.40
CA VAL A 199 19.08 -17.96 -0.97
C VAL A 199 18.40 -18.67 -2.13
N ALA A 200 19.17 -19.40 -2.94
CA ALA A 200 18.60 -20.25 -3.99
C ALA A 200 17.63 -21.24 -3.37
N MET A 201 16.40 -21.25 -3.85
CA MET A 201 15.32 -22.10 -3.35
C MET A 201 14.32 -22.38 -4.45
N LEU A 202 13.91 -23.64 -4.62
CA LEU A 202 12.91 -24.02 -5.62
C LEU A 202 11.63 -23.23 -5.44
N PHE A 203 11.10 -22.68 -6.53
CA PHE A 203 9.91 -21.86 -6.49
C PHE A 203 8.64 -22.69 -6.25
N ASN A 204 8.52 -23.87 -6.83
CA ASN A 204 7.43 -24.84 -6.66
C ASN A 204 6.05 -24.17 -6.50
N ASP A 205 5.66 -23.42 -7.54
CA ASP A 205 4.38 -22.75 -7.61
C ASP A 205 3.22 -23.75 -7.61
N PRO A 206 2.27 -23.69 -6.68
CA PRO A 206 1.14 -24.61 -6.63
C PRO A 206 0.21 -24.50 -7.84
N ASP A 207 0.16 -23.33 -8.51
CA ASP A 207 -0.67 -23.11 -9.70
C ASP A 207 0.09 -23.39 -11.00
N GLY A 208 1.35 -23.84 -10.90
CA GLY A 208 2.19 -24.16 -12.05
C GLY A 208 2.65 -22.96 -12.86
N TYR A 209 2.60 -21.75 -12.27
CA TYR A 209 3.13 -20.56 -12.90
C TYR A 209 4.65 -20.66 -13.01
N THR A 210 5.16 -20.38 -14.19
CA THR A 210 6.60 -20.25 -14.45
C THR A 210 6.89 -18.84 -14.92
N GLY A 211 7.86 -18.17 -14.30
CA GLY A 211 8.34 -16.86 -14.71
C GLY A 211 9.10 -16.88 -16.02
N ASP A 212 9.85 -15.82 -16.30
CA ASP A 212 10.77 -15.78 -17.43
C ASP A 212 11.88 -16.83 -17.23
N SER A 213 12.36 -17.43 -18.32
CA SER A 213 13.43 -18.45 -18.28
C SER A 213 14.76 -17.94 -17.70
N SER A 214 14.94 -16.62 -17.62
CA SER A 214 16.09 -15.97 -17.00
C SER A 214 15.92 -15.71 -15.52
N ASP A 215 14.70 -15.84 -14.98
CA ASP A 215 14.40 -15.58 -13.58
C ASP A 215 15.06 -16.62 -12.66
N ILE A 216 15.54 -16.16 -11.54
CA ILE A 216 16.30 -16.95 -10.57
C ILE A 216 15.40 -17.24 -9.37
N PRO A 217 15.09 -18.52 -9.09
CA PRO A 217 14.25 -18.88 -7.96
C PRO A 217 15.01 -18.70 -6.63
N LEU A 218 14.44 -17.89 -5.77
CA LEU A 218 14.97 -17.55 -4.46
C LEU A 218 13.92 -17.75 -3.37
N GLY A 219 14.36 -17.91 -2.13
CA GLY A 219 13.48 -17.93 -0.98
C GLY A 219 14.20 -17.64 0.31
N LYS A 220 13.40 -17.43 1.35
CA LYS A 220 13.84 -17.18 2.71
C LYS A 220 12.92 -17.90 3.68
N ILE A 221 13.51 -18.64 4.62
CA ILE A 221 12.82 -19.26 5.76
C ILE A 221 12.88 -18.26 6.91
N PHE A 222 11.79 -18.16 7.66
CA PHE A 222 11.64 -17.20 8.76
C PHE A 222 12.06 -17.76 10.11
#